data_bcf2183d79598d9b16620d6faa93fd38
#
_entry.id   bcf2183d79598d9b16620d6faa93fd38
#
_cell.length_a   1.000
_cell.length_b   1.000
_cell.length_c   1.000
_cell.angle_alpha   90.00
_cell.angle_beta   90.00
_cell.angle_gamma   90.00
#
_symmetry.space_group_name_H-M   'P 1'
#
loop_
_entity.id
_entity.type
_entity.pdbx_description
1 polymer ?
#
loop_
_entity_poly.entity_id
_entity_poly.type
_entity_poly.pdbx_seq_one_letter_code
_entity_poly.pdbx_strand_id
1 'polypeptide(L)'
;MLDTIAGLPVHPLIVHATEVVVPTAALVIVVAALWPRFRKWARFLPLLLALAAVVLVPLSTQSGEALEERVSESALIETHADLAEGLLPWGIGLAVVAGVLLWWNYREIFGRGSTRRAPRWVAIVLAAAALLASTGTTVQAIRIGHSGATAVWSDDMGTPAPAGNKD
;
A
#
# COMPACT_ATOMS: atom_id res chain seq x y z
N MET A 1 18.16 -10.88 8.75
CA MET A 1 19.38 -10.13 8.37
C MET A 1 19.09 -8.83 7.62
N LEU A 2 17.99 -8.18 7.91
CA LEU A 2 17.63 -6.83 7.38
C LEU A 2 17.75 -5.80 8.52
N ASP A 3 18.90 -5.81 9.23
CA ASP A 3 19.01 -5.06 10.47
C ASP A 3 19.47 -3.63 10.25
N THR A 4 20.60 -3.44 9.56
CA THR A 4 21.17 -2.11 9.35
C THR A 4 21.84 -1.98 7.97
N ILE A 5 21.74 -0.78 7.38
CA ILE A 5 22.52 -0.34 6.23
C ILE A 5 23.30 0.91 6.65
N ALA A 6 24.62 0.90 6.47
CA ALA A 6 25.51 2.00 6.86
C ALA A 6 25.32 2.46 8.33
N GLY A 7 25.03 1.52 9.24
CA GLY A 7 24.82 1.80 10.66
C GLY A 7 23.42 2.31 11.04
N LEU A 8 22.50 2.44 10.08
CA LEU A 8 21.12 2.88 10.31
C LEU A 8 20.14 1.70 10.16
N PRO A 9 19.06 1.66 10.94
CA PRO A 9 17.99 0.67 10.77
C PRO A 9 17.45 0.68 9.34
N VAL A 10 17.22 -0.51 8.77
CA VAL A 10 16.68 -0.65 7.40
C VAL A 10 15.18 -0.38 7.37
N HIS A 11 14.47 -0.64 8.46
CA HIS A 11 13.02 -0.51 8.54
C HIS A 11 12.48 0.86 8.05
N PRO A 12 12.97 2.03 8.48
CA PRO A 12 12.49 3.31 7.97
C PRO A 12 12.64 3.47 6.46
N LEU A 13 13.70 2.93 5.85
CA LEU A 13 13.91 3.01 4.41
C LEU A 13 12.87 2.17 3.64
N ILE A 14 12.60 0.95 4.12
CA ILE A 14 11.60 0.07 3.50
C ILE A 14 10.21 0.66 3.69
N VAL A 15 9.89 1.19 4.87
CA VAL A 15 8.60 1.83 5.16
C VAL A 15 8.36 3.00 4.22
N HIS A 16 9.33 3.88 3.99
CA HIS A 16 9.17 4.99 3.05
C HIS A 16 8.85 4.51 1.62
N ALA A 17 9.52 3.44 1.16
CA ALA A 17 9.19 2.85 -0.13
C ALA A 17 7.76 2.26 -0.14
N THR A 18 7.35 1.59 0.93
CA THR A 18 6.02 1.00 1.09
C THR A 18 4.94 2.07 1.11
N GLU A 19 5.14 3.16 1.84
CA GLU A 19 4.22 4.30 1.94
C GLU A 19 4.01 5.04 0.62
N VAL A 20 4.97 4.99 -0.29
CA VAL A 20 4.83 5.55 -1.64
C VAL A 20 4.18 4.54 -2.59
N VAL A 21 4.65 3.29 -2.60
CA VAL A 21 4.23 2.29 -3.57
C VAL A 21 2.80 1.82 -3.32
N VAL A 22 2.41 1.58 -2.06
CA VAL A 22 1.09 1.02 -1.72
C VAL A 22 -0.05 1.98 -2.11
N PRO A 23 -0.08 3.26 -1.69
CA PRO A 23 -1.15 4.16 -2.11
C PRO A 23 -1.10 4.50 -3.59
N THR A 24 0.09 4.53 -4.21
CA THR A 24 0.22 4.71 -5.66
C THR A 24 -0.40 3.54 -6.41
N ALA A 25 -0.17 2.30 -5.97
CA ALA A 25 -0.79 1.10 -6.54
C ALA A 25 -2.32 1.18 -6.42
N ALA A 26 -2.84 1.53 -5.24
CA ALA A 26 -4.28 1.69 -5.00
C ALA A 26 -4.90 2.72 -5.94
N LEU A 27 -4.29 3.90 -6.08
CA LEU A 27 -4.74 4.96 -6.98
C LEU A 27 -4.73 4.53 -8.44
N VAL A 28 -3.62 3.97 -8.90
CA VAL A 28 -3.44 3.54 -10.30
C VAL A 28 -4.43 2.43 -10.67
N ILE A 29 -4.75 1.51 -9.76
CA ILE A 29 -5.74 0.45 -9.96
C ILE A 29 -7.15 1.03 -10.10
N VAL A 30 -7.54 1.97 -9.24
CA VAL A 30 -8.84 2.67 -9.35
C VAL A 30 -8.95 3.39 -10.68
N VAL A 31 -7.94 4.18 -11.05
CA VAL A 31 -7.94 4.91 -12.32
C VAL A 31 -8.01 3.94 -13.51
N ALA A 32 -7.27 2.82 -13.47
CA ALA A 32 -7.32 1.81 -14.52
C ALA A 32 -8.69 1.10 -14.60
N ALA A 33 -9.35 0.88 -13.47
CA ALA A 33 -10.70 0.29 -13.44
C ALA A 33 -11.75 1.23 -14.03
N LEU A 34 -11.69 2.52 -13.68
CA LEU A 34 -12.70 3.52 -14.06
C LEU A 34 -12.43 4.16 -15.44
N TRP A 35 -11.19 4.19 -15.90
CA TRP A 35 -10.81 4.87 -17.13
C TRP A 35 -10.15 3.92 -18.15
N PRO A 36 -10.93 3.38 -19.12
CA PRO A 36 -10.43 2.39 -20.08
C PRO A 36 -9.26 2.86 -20.96
N ARG A 37 -9.19 4.17 -21.27
CA ARG A 37 -8.05 4.72 -22.03
C ARG A 37 -6.76 4.67 -21.23
N PHE A 38 -6.83 5.02 -19.95
CA PHE A 38 -5.69 4.93 -19.03
C PHE A 38 -5.26 3.46 -18.86
N ARG A 39 -6.20 2.53 -18.63
CA ARG A 39 -5.90 1.08 -18.53
C ARG A 39 -5.15 0.55 -19.76
N LYS A 40 -5.54 0.96 -20.96
CA LYS A 40 -4.84 0.56 -22.20
C LYS A 40 -3.44 1.14 -22.31
N TRP A 41 -3.24 2.36 -21.86
CA TRP A 41 -1.94 3.04 -21.83
C TRP A 41 -1.02 2.45 -20.77
N ALA A 42 -1.52 2.31 -19.55
CA ALA A 42 -0.76 1.85 -18.38
C ALA A 42 -0.37 0.36 -18.46
N ARG A 43 -1.12 -0.44 -19.24
CA ARG A 43 -0.90 -1.89 -19.45
C ARG A 43 -0.57 -2.65 -18.18
N PHE A 44 0.74 -2.89 -17.94
CA PHE A 44 1.26 -3.68 -16.82
C PHE A 44 1.43 -2.89 -15.54
N LEU A 45 1.44 -1.57 -15.61
CA LEU A 45 1.76 -0.71 -14.47
C LEU A 45 0.92 -1.00 -13.22
N PRO A 46 -0.42 -1.17 -13.30
CA PRO A 46 -1.23 -1.50 -12.12
C PRO A 46 -0.77 -2.79 -11.43
N LEU A 47 -0.48 -3.84 -12.23
CA LEU A 47 -0.04 -5.12 -11.70
C LEU A 47 1.38 -5.05 -11.12
N LEU A 48 2.31 -4.39 -11.80
CA LEU A 48 3.68 -4.23 -11.32
C LEU A 48 3.74 -3.50 -9.98
N LEU A 49 2.96 -2.41 -9.82
CA LEU A 49 2.87 -1.69 -8.56
C LEU A 49 2.23 -2.54 -7.45
N ALA A 50 1.18 -3.31 -7.77
CA ALA A 50 0.55 -4.19 -6.80
C ALA A 50 1.48 -5.33 -6.37
N LEU A 51 2.24 -5.93 -7.29
CA LEU A 51 3.24 -6.94 -6.98
C LEU A 51 4.40 -6.35 -6.15
N ALA A 52 4.85 -5.14 -6.47
CA ALA A 52 5.84 -4.43 -5.66
C ALA A 52 5.31 -4.21 -4.23
N ALA A 53 4.03 -3.83 -4.06
CA ALA A 53 3.39 -3.71 -2.75
C ALA A 53 3.38 -5.04 -1.99
N VAL A 54 3.01 -6.16 -2.66
CA VAL A 54 2.99 -7.52 -2.07
C VAL A 54 4.39 -7.94 -1.59
N VAL A 55 5.45 -7.48 -2.24
CA VAL A 55 6.85 -7.75 -1.82
C VAL A 55 7.27 -6.80 -0.70
N LEU A 56 6.99 -5.50 -0.82
CA LEU A 56 7.43 -4.49 0.14
C LEU A 56 6.76 -4.64 1.50
N VAL A 57 5.48 -5.03 1.55
CA VAL A 57 4.75 -5.19 2.82
C VAL A 57 5.42 -6.22 3.73
N PRO A 58 5.68 -7.49 3.33
CA PRO A 58 6.36 -8.44 4.20
C PRO A 58 7.83 -8.06 4.50
N LEU A 59 8.52 -7.36 3.60
CA LEU A 59 9.85 -6.82 3.91
C LEU A 59 9.77 -5.73 5.00
N SER A 60 8.72 -4.92 4.97
CA SER A 60 8.46 -3.89 5.98
C SER A 60 8.18 -4.51 7.35
N THR A 61 7.32 -5.54 7.44
CA THR A 61 7.03 -6.23 8.70
C THR A 61 8.27 -6.93 9.25
N GLN A 62 8.99 -7.72 8.45
CA GLN A 62 10.21 -8.41 8.89
C GLN A 62 11.32 -7.46 9.36
N SER A 63 11.47 -6.30 8.68
CA SER A 63 12.44 -5.30 9.14
C SER A 63 11.96 -4.58 10.39
N GLY A 64 10.65 -4.49 10.62
CA GLY A 64 10.03 -3.97 11.84
C GLY A 64 10.29 -4.86 13.04
N GLU A 65 10.04 -6.17 12.91
CA GLU A 65 10.36 -7.18 13.92
C GLU A 65 11.84 -7.11 14.35
N ALA A 66 12.76 -7.02 13.38
CA ALA A 66 14.19 -6.88 13.67
C ALA A 66 14.56 -5.56 14.37
N LEU A 67 13.77 -4.50 14.19
CA LEU A 67 13.92 -3.24 14.91
C LEU A 67 13.33 -3.33 16.31
N GLU A 68 12.18 -4.01 16.46
CA GLU A 68 11.49 -4.21 17.74
C GLU A 68 12.37 -4.91 18.76
N GLU A 69 13.16 -5.92 18.34
CA GLU A 69 14.16 -6.58 19.22
C GLU A 69 15.22 -5.64 19.81
N ARG A 70 15.33 -4.40 19.30
CA ARG A 70 16.37 -3.42 19.69
C ARG A 70 15.83 -2.22 20.46
N VAL A 71 14.54 -2.10 20.58
CA VAL A 71 13.88 -1.02 21.30
C VAL A 71 13.15 -1.56 22.54
N SER A 72 12.80 -0.68 23.46
CA SER A 72 12.02 -1.09 24.63
C SER A 72 10.60 -1.49 24.22
N GLU A 73 10.14 -2.62 24.72
CA GLU A 73 8.76 -3.08 24.49
C GLU A 73 7.75 -2.02 24.97
N SER A 74 6.76 -1.74 24.14
CA SER A 74 5.64 -0.89 24.50
C SER A 74 4.35 -1.35 23.82
N ALA A 75 3.20 -1.13 24.47
CA ALA A 75 1.89 -1.44 23.89
C ALA A 75 1.61 -0.68 22.59
N LEU A 76 2.27 0.46 22.35
CA LEU A 76 2.14 1.22 21.12
C LEU A 76 2.87 0.55 19.95
N ILE A 77 4.06 -0.01 20.20
CA ILE A 77 4.84 -0.76 19.22
C ILE A 77 4.09 -2.04 18.84
N GLU A 78 3.58 -2.79 19.83
CA GLU A 78 2.78 -3.99 19.60
C GLU A 78 1.52 -3.68 18.74
N THR A 79 0.80 -2.61 19.09
CA THR A 79 -0.37 -2.16 18.30
C THR A 79 0.02 -1.81 16.87
N HIS A 80 1.19 -1.20 16.66
CA HIS A 80 1.69 -0.87 15.32
C HIS A 80 2.02 -2.13 14.51
N ALA A 81 2.69 -3.11 15.11
CA ALA A 81 3.03 -4.39 14.51
C ALA A 81 1.78 -5.17 14.08
N ASP A 82 0.80 -5.31 14.98
CA ASP A 82 -0.50 -5.95 14.71
C ASP A 82 -1.23 -5.33 13.52
N LEU A 83 -1.25 -3.99 13.45
CA LEU A 83 -1.86 -3.29 12.34
C LEU A 83 -1.10 -3.52 11.02
N ALA A 84 0.25 -3.60 11.07
CA ALA A 84 1.09 -3.80 9.90
C ALA A 84 0.85 -5.17 9.24
N GLU A 85 0.65 -6.23 10.02
CA GLU A 85 0.30 -7.56 9.51
C GLU A 85 -1.00 -7.56 8.69
N GLY A 86 -1.96 -6.73 9.08
CA GLY A 86 -3.24 -6.58 8.39
C GLY A 86 -3.15 -5.96 6.99
N LEU A 87 -1.99 -5.44 6.56
CA LEU A 87 -1.85 -4.79 5.24
C LEU A 87 -1.65 -5.81 4.10
N LEU A 88 -1.02 -6.95 4.36
CA LEU A 88 -0.72 -7.94 3.33
C LEU A 88 -1.97 -8.49 2.61
N PRO A 89 -3.06 -8.87 3.29
CA PRO A 89 -4.29 -9.31 2.64
C PRO A 89 -4.85 -8.27 1.67
N TRP A 90 -4.79 -6.98 2.01
CA TRP A 90 -5.21 -5.88 1.13
C TRP A 90 -4.29 -5.75 -0.08
N GLY A 91 -2.98 -5.86 0.09
CA GLY A 91 -2.01 -5.87 -1.00
C GLY A 91 -2.25 -7.02 -1.99
N ILE A 92 -2.54 -8.21 -1.48
CA ILE A 92 -2.93 -9.36 -2.31
C ILE A 92 -4.24 -9.07 -3.05
N GLY A 93 -5.23 -8.48 -2.39
CA GLY A 93 -6.47 -8.05 -3.01
C GLY A 93 -6.25 -7.09 -4.19
N LEU A 94 -5.36 -6.10 -4.02
CA LEU A 94 -4.94 -5.20 -5.10
C LEU A 94 -4.30 -5.96 -6.27
N ALA A 95 -3.40 -6.91 -5.98
CA ALA A 95 -2.72 -7.70 -7.01
C ALA A 95 -3.71 -8.58 -7.81
N VAL A 96 -4.68 -9.18 -7.14
CA VAL A 96 -5.75 -9.96 -7.79
C VAL A 96 -6.58 -9.06 -8.70
N VAL A 97 -7.04 -7.92 -8.21
CA VAL A 97 -7.83 -6.96 -9.02
C VAL A 97 -7.01 -6.47 -10.23
N ALA A 98 -5.75 -6.11 -10.02
CA ALA A 98 -4.86 -5.67 -11.10
C ALA A 98 -4.62 -6.76 -12.15
N GLY A 99 -4.44 -8.02 -11.70
CA GLY A 99 -4.31 -9.18 -12.60
C GLY A 99 -5.55 -9.40 -13.45
N VAL A 100 -6.75 -9.32 -12.84
CA VAL A 100 -8.02 -9.44 -13.56
C VAL A 100 -8.21 -8.29 -14.55
N LEU A 101 -7.87 -7.04 -14.18
CA LEU A 101 -7.92 -5.90 -15.08
C LEU A 101 -6.96 -6.05 -16.26
N LEU A 102 -5.75 -6.57 -16.02
CA LEU A 102 -4.80 -6.85 -17.08
C LEU A 102 -5.31 -7.93 -18.03
N TRP A 103 -5.78 -9.06 -17.50
CA TRP A 103 -6.37 -10.14 -18.29
C TRP A 103 -7.55 -9.64 -19.14
N TRP A 104 -8.44 -8.81 -18.55
CA TRP A 104 -9.54 -8.18 -19.24
C TRP A 104 -9.05 -7.30 -20.40
N ASN A 105 -8.06 -6.43 -20.14
CA ASN A 105 -7.47 -5.56 -21.15
C ASN A 105 -6.88 -6.35 -22.32
N TYR A 106 -6.23 -7.48 -22.03
CA TYR A 106 -5.73 -8.40 -23.06
C TYR A 106 -6.84 -9.00 -23.92
N ARG A 107 -7.93 -9.42 -23.31
CA ARG A 107 -9.08 -9.96 -24.05
C ARG A 107 -9.74 -8.91 -24.95
N GLU A 108 -9.80 -7.66 -24.52
CA GLU A 108 -10.34 -6.56 -25.34
C GLU A 108 -9.44 -6.23 -26.53
N ILE A 109 -8.10 -6.34 -26.39
CA ILE A 109 -7.13 -5.99 -27.42
C ILE A 109 -6.93 -7.13 -28.42
N PHE A 110 -6.83 -8.37 -27.96
CA PHE A 110 -6.42 -9.54 -28.75
C PHE A 110 -7.57 -10.50 -29.07
N GLY A 111 -8.78 -10.27 -28.57
CA GLY A 111 -9.96 -11.09 -28.86
C GLY A 111 -10.40 -10.95 -30.32
N ARG A 112 -9.69 -11.64 -31.22
CA ARG A 112 -10.06 -11.69 -32.65
C ARG A 112 -11.44 -12.29 -32.82
N GLY A 113 -12.39 -11.49 -33.31
CA GLY A 113 -13.67 -11.98 -33.83
C GLY A 113 -14.84 -12.07 -32.84
N SER A 114 -14.68 -11.75 -31.57
CA SER A 114 -15.83 -11.68 -30.65
C SER A 114 -16.41 -10.27 -30.65
N THR A 115 -17.50 -10.09 -31.39
CA THR A 115 -18.38 -8.88 -31.33
C THR A 115 -19.09 -8.73 -29.97
N ARG A 116 -18.95 -9.68 -29.07
CA ARG A 116 -19.49 -9.63 -27.71
C ARG A 116 -18.68 -8.69 -26.85
N ARG A 117 -19.06 -7.43 -26.81
CA ARG A 117 -18.68 -6.54 -25.73
C ARG A 117 -19.03 -7.24 -24.42
N ALA A 118 -18.08 -7.28 -23.50
CA ALA A 118 -18.35 -7.82 -22.19
C ALA A 118 -19.56 -7.11 -21.53
N PRO A 119 -20.38 -7.85 -20.80
CA PRO A 119 -21.55 -7.29 -20.14
C PRO A 119 -21.15 -6.14 -19.19
N ARG A 120 -21.93 -5.06 -19.17
CA ARG A 120 -21.67 -3.90 -18.32
C ARG A 120 -21.52 -4.25 -16.84
N TRP A 121 -22.21 -5.29 -16.37
CA TRP A 121 -22.14 -5.71 -14.98
C TRP A 121 -20.72 -6.14 -14.58
N VAL A 122 -19.94 -6.73 -15.49
CA VAL A 122 -18.54 -7.13 -15.20
C VAL A 122 -17.66 -5.91 -14.95
N ALA A 123 -17.81 -4.86 -15.76
CA ALA A 123 -17.09 -3.61 -15.54
C ALA A 123 -17.47 -2.96 -14.20
N ILE A 124 -18.75 -3.03 -13.82
CA ILE A 124 -19.24 -2.52 -12.53
C ILE A 124 -18.64 -3.31 -11.37
N VAL A 125 -18.65 -4.65 -11.45
CA VAL A 125 -18.05 -5.53 -10.42
C VAL A 125 -16.56 -5.27 -10.27
N LEU A 126 -15.83 -5.14 -11.37
CA LEU A 126 -14.39 -4.83 -11.33
C LEU A 126 -14.11 -3.44 -10.75
N ALA A 127 -14.92 -2.44 -11.09
CA ALA A 127 -14.79 -1.11 -10.52
C ALA A 127 -15.09 -1.12 -9.01
N ALA A 128 -16.13 -1.82 -8.58
CA ALA A 128 -16.47 -1.98 -7.17
C ALA A 128 -15.36 -2.72 -6.40
N ALA A 129 -14.82 -3.80 -6.95
CA ALA A 129 -13.70 -4.54 -6.36
C ALA A 129 -12.44 -3.67 -6.26
N ALA A 130 -12.12 -2.90 -7.30
CA ALA A 130 -11.00 -1.96 -7.29
C ALA A 130 -11.17 -0.88 -6.22
N LEU A 131 -12.35 -0.29 -6.12
CA LEU A 131 -12.65 0.72 -5.09
C LEU A 131 -12.56 0.13 -3.69
N LEU A 132 -13.14 -1.05 -3.45
CA LEU A 132 -13.12 -1.70 -2.15
C LEU A 132 -11.67 -2.04 -1.72
N ALA A 133 -10.92 -2.71 -2.58
CA ALA A 133 -9.54 -3.08 -2.29
C ALA A 133 -8.66 -1.84 -2.07
N SER A 134 -8.79 -0.81 -2.91
CA SER A 134 -7.99 0.41 -2.80
C SER A 134 -8.36 1.22 -1.55
N THR A 135 -9.63 1.34 -1.22
CA THR A 135 -10.07 2.03 0.00
C THR A 135 -9.60 1.30 1.25
N GLY A 136 -9.78 -0.03 1.30
CA GLY A 136 -9.32 -0.84 2.41
C GLY A 136 -7.81 -0.74 2.60
N THR A 137 -7.03 -0.85 1.52
CA THR A 137 -5.57 -0.68 1.56
C THR A 137 -5.17 0.70 2.08
N THR A 138 -5.81 1.76 1.56
CA THR A 138 -5.48 3.15 1.96
C THR A 138 -5.81 3.41 3.42
N VAL A 139 -6.99 2.97 3.88
CA VAL A 139 -7.39 3.09 5.29
C VAL A 139 -6.42 2.35 6.19
N GLN A 140 -6.05 1.12 5.84
CA GLN A 140 -5.09 0.33 6.63
C GLN A 140 -3.72 1.01 6.66
N ALA A 141 -3.20 1.49 5.53
CA ALA A 141 -1.93 2.22 5.46
C ALA A 141 -1.94 3.48 6.34
N ILE A 142 -3.03 4.27 6.32
CA ILE A 142 -3.18 5.45 7.19
C ILE A 142 -3.15 5.05 8.67
N ARG A 143 -3.84 3.97 9.05
CA ARG A 143 -3.86 3.48 10.45
C ARG A 143 -2.46 3.05 10.90
N ILE A 144 -1.72 2.35 10.06
CA ILE A 144 -0.34 1.94 10.32
C ILE A 144 0.56 3.16 10.47
N GLY A 145 0.50 4.10 9.53
CA GLY A 145 1.31 5.33 9.61
C GLY A 145 1.02 6.15 10.87
N HIS A 146 -0.27 6.28 11.24
CA HIS A 146 -0.66 6.97 12.45
C HIS A 146 -0.18 6.26 13.72
N SER A 147 -0.34 4.93 13.82
CA SER A 147 0.12 4.16 14.98
C SER A 147 1.65 4.21 15.13
N GLY A 148 2.39 4.13 14.03
CA GLY A 148 3.85 4.26 14.04
C GLY A 148 4.31 5.65 14.49
N ALA A 149 3.68 6.71 13.99
CA ALA A 149 3.96 8.07 14.44
C ALA A 149 3.65 8.23 15.95
N THR A 150 2.53 7.67 16.44
CA THR A 150 2.19 7.69 17.85
C THR A 150 3.23 6.94 18.69
N ALA A 151 3.69 5.77 18.23
CA ALA A 151 4.69 4.99 18.97
C ALA A 151 6.03 5.72 19.11
N VAL A 152 6.41 6.56 18.14
CA VAL A 152 7.67 7.32 18.19
C VAL A 152 7.56 8.62 18.97
N TRP A 153 6.43 9.33 18.85
CA TRP A 153 6.32 10.72 19.31
C TRP A 153 5.49 10.93 20.55
N SER A 154 4.77 9.92 21.07
CA SER A 154 3.87 10.10 22.22
C SER A 154 4.57 10.60 23.48
N ASP A 155 5.81 10.16 23.70
CA ASP A 155 6.58 10.50 24.91
C ASP A 155 7.49 11.71 24.73
N ASP A 156 7.86 12.04 23.47
CA ASP A 156 8.79 13.11 23.14
C ASP A 156 8.13 14.46 22.82
N MET A 157 6.81 14.48 22.65
CA MET A 157 6.05 15.70 22.41
C MET A 157 5.81 16.45 23.72
N GLY A 158 6.84 17.07 24.28
CA GLY A 158 6.71 18.00 25.37
C GLY A 158 5.79 19.20 25.04
N THR A 159 5.43 20.00 26.05
CA THR A 159 4.70 21.25 25.80
C THR A 159 5.49 22.14 24.85
N PRO A 160 4.83 22.76 23.84
CA PRO A 160 5.50 23.68 22.92
C PRO A 160 6.27 24.73 23.71
N ALA A 161 7.51 25.00 23.30
CA ALA A 161 8.27 26.09 23.91
C ALA A 161 7.45 27.39 23.84
N PRO A 162 7.41 28.21 24.93
CA PRO A 162 6.73 29.48 24.89
C PRO A 162 7.27 30.28 23.70
N ALA A 163 6.37 30.91 22.94
CA ALA A 163 6.76 31.75 21.82
C ALA A 163 7.77 32.78 22.30
N GLY A 164 9.04 32.56 21.98
CA GLY A 164 10.09 33.50 22.34
C GLY A 164 9.75 34.84 21.73
N ASN A 165 9.73 35.87 22.58
CA ASN A 165 9.63 37.25 22.11
C ASN A 165 10.80 37.47 21.14
N LYS A 166 10.50 37.65 19.87
CA LYS A 166 11.49 38.06 18.86
C LYS A 166 11.59 39.56 18.96
N ASP A 167 12.42 40.02 19.91
CA ASP A 167 12.90 41.38 19.92
C ASP A 167 13.98 41.56 18.84
#